data_2969b6d6d18d75183ef23abf1852ef36
#
_entry.id   2969b6d6d18d75183ef23abf1852ef36
#
_cell.length_a   1.000
_cell.length_b   1.000
_cell.length_c   1.000
_cell.angle_alpha   90.00
_cell.angle_beta   90.00
_cell.angle_gamma   90.00
#
_symmetry.space_group_name_H-M   'P 1'
#
loop_
_entity.id
_entity.type
_entity.pdbx_description
1 polymer ?
#
loop_
_entity_poly.entity_id
_entity_poly.type
_entity_poly.pdbx_seq_one_letter_code
_entity_poly.pdbx_strand_id
1 'polypeptide(L)'
;MKRRQLITAMAAAGATLTLPARAKNLGKVTVGFTAVADFATLFIGKEEGYFSKRGLEVEPKFIPLNPSIPAAIQADSLQMGGPTPSVYLQAVDGGLDHVVVGGAGMTTKSSTGVGFVARAGSGIKTAQDCVGKKIGVPGLGAYLHVSFRAWLKLAGVDYSKVNFIEASFPQHGD
;
A
#
# COMPACT_ATOMS: atom_id res chain seq x y z
N MET A 1 -59.79 -35.00 -20.92
CA MET A 1 -58.89 -33.81 -21.10
C MET A 1 -58.50 -33.70 -22.55
N LYS A 2 -58.86 -32.60 -23.23
CA LYS A 2 -58.65 -32.44 -24.68
C LYS A 2 -57.18 -32.09 -24.96
N ARG A 3 -56.51 -32.75 -25.94
CA ARG A 3 -55.12 -32.58 -26.34
C ARG A 3 -54.65 -31.09 -26.44
N ARG A 4 -55.53 -30.17 -26.76
CA ARG A 4 -55.27 -28.72 -26.82
C ARG A 4 -54.94 -28.08 -25.47
N GLN A 5 -55.48 -28.60 -24.37
CA GLN A 5 -55.19 -28.03 -23.02
C GLN A 5 -53.81 -28.43 -22.49
N LEU A 6 -53.25 -29.56 -22.97
CA LEU A 6 -51.89 -29.97 -22.62
C LEU A 6 -50.83 -29.10 -23.32
N ILE A 7 -51.08 -28.66 -24.54
CA ILE A 7 -50.15 -27.80 -25.30
C ILE A 7 -50.10 -26.40 -24.70
N THR A 8 -51.23 -25.87 -24.21
CA THR A 8 -51.25 -24.54 -23.56
C THR A 8 -50.56 -24.55 -22.17
N ALA A 9 -50.63 -25.67 -21.47
CA ALA A 9 -49.96 -25.83 -20.18
C ALA A 9 -48.40 -25.94 -20.32
N MET A 10 -47.90 -26.52 -21.41
CA MET A 10 -46.48 -26.63 -21.69
C MET A 10 -45.86 -25.30 -22.19
N ALA A 11 -46.63 -24.42 -22.84
CA ALA A 11 -46.16 -23.10 -23.26
C ALA A 11 -46.01 -22.11 -22.08
N ALA A 12 -46.74 -22.33 -20.99
CA ALA A 12 -46.63 -21.50 -19.79
C ALA A 12 -45.44 -21.88 -18.85
N ALA A 13 -44.91 -23.10 -19.00
CA ALA A 13 -43.76 -23.58 -18.20
C ALA A 13 -42.39 -23.14 -18.77
N GLY A 14 -42.36 -22.57 -19.98
CA GLY A 14 -41.12 -22.15 -20.67
C GLY A 14 -40.68 -20.69 -20.40
N ALA A 15 -41.45 -19.93 -19.62
CA ALA A 15 -41.00 -18.63 -19.14
C ALA A 15 -39.99 -18.86 -17.99
N THR A 16 -38.79 -19.31 -18.31
CA THR A 16 -37.66 -19.20 -17.41
C THR A 16 -37.54 -17.74 -17.06
N LEU A 17 -37.86 -17.41 -15.82
CA LEU A 17 -37.56 -16.16 -15.19
C LEU A 17 -36.04 -15.95 -15.33
N THR A 18 -35.60 -15.32 -16.43
CA THR A 18 -34.31 -14.68 -16.48
C THR A 18 -34.39 -13.55 -15.47
N LEU A 19 -34.14 -13.88 -14.21
CA LEU A 19 -33.86 -12.87 -13.19
C LEU A 19 -32.73 -12.04 -13.77
N PRO A 20 -32.93 -10.72 -13.96
CA PRO A 20 -31.83 -9.88 -14.39
C PRO A 20 -30.71 -10.14 -13.40
N ALA A 21 -29.53 -10.53 -13.91
CA ALA A 21 -28.34 -10.65 -13.08
C ALA A 21 -28.18 -9.28 -12.39
N ARG A 22 -28.57 -9.24 -11.12
CA ARG A 22 -28.50 -7.99 -10.34
C ARG A 22 -27.05 -7.60 -10.38
N ALA A 23 -26.75 -6.55 -11.14
CA ALA A 23 -25.41 -6.00 -11.20
C ALA A 23 -24.94 -5.86 -9.74
N LYS A 24 -23.94 -6.66 -9.36
CA LYS A 24 -23.44 -6.68 -8.01
C LYS A 24 -22.85 -5.28 -7.80
N ASN A 25 -23.51 -4.43 -7.01
CA ASN A 25 -22.94 -3.14 -6.64
C ASN A 25 -21.64 -3.45 -5.92
N LEU A 26 -20.53 -3.25 -6.64
CA LEU A 26 -19.21 -3.44 -6.09
C LEU A 26 -18.93 -2.28 -5.12
N GLY A 27 -18.58 -2.62 -3.88
CA GLY A 27 -18.08 -1.61 -2.96
C GLY A 27 -16.79 -1.01 -3.52
N LYS A 28 -16.76 0.30 -3.74
CA LYS A 28 -15.56 0.99 -4.22
C LYS A 28 -14.59 1.22 -3.06
N VAL A 29 -13.33 0.85 -3.24
CA VAL A 29 -12.26 0.98 -2.24
C VAL A 29 -11.04 1.60 -2.90
N THR A 30 -10.69 2.82 -2.51
CA THR A 30 -9.45 3.47 -2.93
C THR A 30 -8.33 3.07 -1.98
N VAL A 31 -7.27 2.46 -2.53
CA VAL A 31 -6.13 1.94 -1.75
C VAL A 31 -4.88 2.77 -2.02
N GLY A 32 -4.39 3.47 -1.02
CA GLY A 32 -3.15 4.24 -1.09
C GLY A 32 -1.91 3.34 -1.10
N PHE A 33 -1.01 3.55 -2.07
CA PHE A 33 0.23 2.81 -2.18
C PHE A 33 1.44 3.73 -2.41
N THR A 34 2.62 3.28 -1.99
CA THR A 34 3.91 3.86 -2.36
C THR A 34 4.58 2.98 -3.42
N ALA A 35 5.53 3.53 -4.20
CA ALA A 35 6.17 2.81 -5.30
C ALA A 35 7.24 1.82 -4.80
N VAL A 36 6.78 0.75 -4.16
CA VAL A 36 7.62 -0.36 -3.66
C VAL A 36 7.01 -1.71 -4.03
N ALA A 37 7.86 -2.74 -4.14
CA ALA A 37 7.46 -4.08 -4.57
C ALA A 37 6.41 -4.74 -3.66
N ASP A 38 6.31 -4.35 -2.39
CA ASP A 38 5.33 -4.88 -1.44
C ASP A 38 3.88 -4.68 -1.91
N PHE A 39 3.63 -3.65 -2.74
CA PHE A 39 2.33 -3.40 -3.33
C PHE A 39 2.05 -4.16 -4.62
N ALA A 40 2.97 -4.99 -5.11
CA ALA A 40 2.73 -5.81 -6.31
C ALA A 40 1.47 -6.69 -6.16
N THR A 41 1.21 -7.20 -4.96
CA THR A 41 0.03 -8.01 -4.65
C THR A 41 -1.30 -7.25 -4.86
N LEU A 42 -1.32 -5.93 -4.62
CA LEU A 42 -2.47 -5.08 -4.89
C LEU A 42 -2.80 -5.06 -6.40
N PHE A 43 -1.78 -4.86 -7.23
CA PHE A 43 -1.94 -4.80 -8.69
C PHE A 43 -2.29 -6.18 -9.26
N ILE A 44 -1.60 -7.24 -8.84
CA ILE A 44 -1.91 -8.62 -9.24
C ILE A 44 -3.34 -8.97 -8.84
N GLY A 45 -3.75 -8.65 -7.61
CA GLY A 45 -5.11 -8.92 -7.13
C GLY A 45 -6.19 -8.20 -7.94
N LYS A 46 -5.90 -7.01 -8.45
CA LYS A 46 -6.78 -6.24 -9.33
C LYS A 46 -6.85 -6.87 -10.73
N GLU A 47 -5.71 -7.13 -11.37
CA GLU A 47 -5.62 -7.68 -12.73
C GLU A 47 -6.23 -9.09 -12.82
N GLU A 48 -5.97 -9.94 -11.83
CA GLU A 48 -6.54 -11.30 -11.75
C GLU A 48 -8.01 -11.33 -11.30
N GLY A 49 -8.59 -10.17 -11.01
CA GLY A 49 -9.99 -10.04 -10.63
C GLY A 49 -10.31 -10.61 -9.25
N TYR A 50 -9.34 -10.77 -8.35
CA TYR A 50 -9.59 -11.31 -7.01
C TYR A 50 -10.50 -10.42 -6.17
N PHE A 51 -10.43 -9.13 -6.36
CA PHE A 51 -11.29 -8.16 -5.68
C PHE A 51 -12.71 -8.17 -6.26
N SER A 52 -12.86 -8.13 -7.57
CA SER A 52 -14.17 -8.12 -8.24
C SER A 52 -14.96 -9.40 -7.98
N LYS A 53 -14.28 -10.57 -7.92
CA LYS A 53 -14.88 -11.85 -7.51
C LYS A 53 -15.48 -11.79 -6.10
N ARG A 54 -14.98 -10.88 -5.24
CA ARG A 54 -15.46 -10.64 -3.88
C ARG A 54 -16.38 -9.45 -3.72
N GLY A 55 -16.76 -8.81 -4.83
CA GLY A 55 -17.67 -7.68 -4.84
C GLY A 55 -17.00 -6.36 -4.47
N LEU A 56 -15.69 -6.23 -4.72
CA LEU A 56 -14.93 -5.01 -4.49
C LEU A 56 -14.42 -4.45 -5.81
N GLU A 57 -14.58 -3.15 -6.01
CA GLU A 57 -13.91 -2.36 -7.03
C GLU A 57 -12.74 -1.62 -6.37
N VAL A 58 -11.52 -2.08 -6.63
CA VAL A 58 -10.32 -1.52 -6.01
C VAL A 58 -9.64 -0.53 -6.96
N GLU A 59 -9.42 0.69 -6.47
CA GLU A 59 -8.72 1.76 -7.16
C GLU A 59 -7.38 2.06 -6.46
N PRO A 60 -6.23 1.66 -7.03
CA PRO A 60 -4.93 2.05 -6.50
C PRO A 60 -4.68 3.55 -6.67
N LYS A 61 -4.26 4.23 -5.60
CA LYS A 61 -3.89 5.65 -5.62
C LYS A 61 -2.46 5.83 -5.13
N PHE A 62 -1.62 6.39 -5.99
CA PHE A 62 -0.22 6.64 -5.63
C PHE A 62 -0.12 7.75 -4.58
N ILE A 63 0.63 7.46 -3.51
CA ILE A 63 0.96 8.39 -2.43
C ILE A 63 2.48 8.54 -2.39
N PRO A 64 3.04 9.70 -2.72
CA PRO A 64 4.49 9.88 -2.82
C PRO A 64 5.24 9.64 -1.52
N LEU A 65 4.68 10.10 -0.40
CA LEU A 65 5.30 10.04 0.93
C LEU A 65 4.46 9.19 1.88
N ASN A 66 5.06 8.16 2.44
CA ASN A 66 4.37 7.19 3.30
C ASN A 66 3.66 7.83 4.53
N PRO A 67 4.23 8.86 5.21
CA PRO A 67 3.57 9.52 6.34
C PRO A 67 2.24 10.21 6.01
N SER A 68 1.96 10.47 4.74
CA SER A 68 0.69 11.10 4.33
C SER A 68 -0.49 10.11 4.29
N ILE A 69 -0.23 8.80 4.34
CA ILE A 69 -1.28 7.77 4.22
C ILE A 69 -2.30 7.83 5.36
N PRO A 70 -1.90 7.87 6.65
CA PRO A 70 -2.86 7.95 7.75
C PRO A 70 -3.79 9.15 7.68
N ALA A 71 -3.24 10.33 7.37
CA ALA A 71 -4.03 11.55 7.22
C ALA A 71 -5.01 11.46 6.03
N ALA A 72 -4.61 10.81 4.95
CA ALA A 72 -5.47 10.59 3.78
C ALA A 72 -6.62 9.61 4.07
N ILE A 73 -6.40 8.60 4.92
CA ILE A 73 -7.45 7.70 5.41
C ILE A 73 -8.41 8.48 6.34
N GLN A 74 -7.87 9.26 7.26
CA GLN A 74 -8.69 10.06 8.19
C GLN A 74 -9.56 11.07 7.46
N ALA A 75 -9.08 11.61 6.33
CA ALA A 75 -9.83 12.55 5.49
C ALA A 75 -10.77 11.86 4.49
N ASP A 76 -10.98 10.54 4.58
CA ASP A 76 -11.78 9.70 3.67
C ASP A 76 -11.40 9.79 2.18
N SER A 77 -10.20 10.29 1.88
CA SER A 77 -9.64 10.30 0.54
C SER A 77 -9.01 8.97 0.14
N LEU A 78 -8.83 8.08 1.11
CA LEU A 78 -8.48 6.66 0.98
C LEU A 78 -9.35 5.87 1.95
N GLN A 79 -9.80 4.69 1.56
CA GLN A 79 -10.45 3.74 2.48
C GLN A 79 -9.45 2.74 3.07
N MET A 80 -8.33 2.53 2.37
CA MET A 80 -7.23 1.68 2.84
C MET A 80 -5.89 2.28 2.39
N GLY A 81 -4.81 1.87 3.05
CA GLY A 81 -3.46 2.23 2.65
C GLY A 81 -2.42 1.38 3.36
N GLY A 82 -1.19 1.41 2.87
CA GLY A 82 -0.07 0.66 3.45
C GLY A 82 0.96 1.58 4.11
N PRO A 83 0.64 2.23 5.23
CA PRO A 83 1.66 2.92 6.01
C PRO A 83 2.67 1.90 6.54
N THR A 84 3.92 2.32 6.67
CA THR A 84 4.92 1.48 7.35
C THR A 84 4.56 1.34 8.84
N PRO A 85 5.00 0.28 9.53
CA PRO A 85 4.67 0.08 10.95
C PRO A 85 4.98 1.29 11.83
N SER A 86 6.11 1.98 11.59
CA SER A 86 6.48 3.17 12.35
C SER A 86 5.51 4.33 12.13
N VAL A 87 5.04 4.54 10.90
CA VAL A 87 4.04 5.57 10.55
C VAL A 87 2.67 5.22 11.16
N TYR A 88 2.27 3.94 11.08
CA TYR A 88 1.04 3.47 11.71
C TYR A 88 1.05 3.71 13.23
N LEU A 89 2.13 3.32 13.91
CA LEU A 89 2.25 3.51 15.35
C LEU A 89 2.23 4.99 15.75
N GLN A 90 2.90 5.87 14.99
CA GLN A 90 2.83 7.31 15.20
C GLN A 90 1.42 7.87 15.01
N ALA A 91 0.67 7.36 14.03
CA ALA A 91 -0.71 7.78 13.79
C ALA A 91 -1.63 7.39 14.96
N VAL A 92 -1.50 6.16 15.46
CA VAL A 92 -2.27 5.68 16.63
C VAL A 92 -1.88 6.43 17.90
N ASP A 93 -0.60 6.65 18.13
CA ASP A 93 -0.09 7.46 19.27
C ASP A 93 -0.60 8.92 19.19
N GLY A 94 -0.76 9.44 17.98
CA GLY A 94 -1.39 10.73 17.70
C GLY A 94 -2.93 10.74 17.80
N GLY A 95 -3.56 9.62 18.18
CA GLY A 95 -5.00 9.53 18.43
C GLY A 95 -5.85 9.14 17.21
N LEU A 96 -5.25 8.68 16.09
CA LEU A 96 -6.02 8.18 14.97
C LEU A 96 -6.48 6.73 15.23
N ASP A 97 -7.78 6.48 15.04
CA ASP A 97 -8.38 5.16 15.21
C ASP A 97 -8.30 4.34 13.91
N HIS A 98 -7.10 3.82 13.64
CA HIS A 98 -6.85 2.96 12.49
C HIS A 98 -6.64 1.52 12.91
N VAL A 99 -7.11 0.58 12.09
CA VAL A 99 -6.95 -0.86 12.31
C VAL A 99 -6.11 -1.51 11.22
N VAL A 100 -5.27 -2.47 11.60
CA VAL A 100 -4.51 -3.29 10.66
C VAL A 100 -5.40 -4.45 10.20
N VAL A 101 -5.71 -4.50 8.91
CA VAL A 101 -6.56 -5.54 8.31
C VAL A 101 -5.77 -6.67 7.65
N GLY A 102 -4.48 -6.48 7.41
CA GLY A 102 -3.60 -7.50 6.82
C GLY A 102 -2.16 -7.02 6.71
N GLY A 103 -1.21 -7.97 6.59
CA GLY A 103 0.18 -7.69 6.27
C GLY A 103 0.40 -7.62 4.76
N ALA A 104 1.26 -6.69 4.31
CA ALA A 104 1.61 -6.55 2.89
C ALA A 104 3.01 -7.13 2.58
N GLY A 105 3.99 -6.88 3.42
CA GLY A 105 5.36 -7.36 3.26
C GLY A 105 6.03 -7.66 4.58
N MET A 106 7.12 -8.41 4.52
CA MET A 106 7.92 -8.75 5.69
C MET A 106 9.41 -8.65 5.36
N THR A 107 10.16 -7.92 6.20
CA THR A 107 11.63 -7.87 6.13
C THR A 107 12.21 -8.90 7.09
N THR A 108 13.07 -9.77 6.60
CA THR A 108 13.76 -10.80 7.38
C THR A 108 15.28 -10.67 7.24
N LYS A 109 16.05 -11.40 8.06
CA LYS A 109 17.52 -11.43 7.94
C LYS A 109 18.01 -11.98 6.59
N SER A 110 17.20 -12.80 5.94
CA SER A 110 17.48 -13.35 4.61
C SER A 110 16.91 -12.49 3.46
N SER A 111 16.10 -11.48 3.75
CA SER A 111 15.56 -10.57 2.75
C SER A 111 16.56 -9.45 2.49
N THR A 112 17.08 -9.38 1.27
CA THR A 112 18.04 -8.35 0.81
C THR A 112 17.36 -7.26 -0.03
N GLY A 113 16.02 -7.21 -0.06
CA GLY A 113 15.23 -6.30 -0.90
C GLY A 113 15.23 -4.83 -0.44
N VAL A 114 15.77 -4.54 0.75
CA VAL A 114 15.83 -3.18 1.30
C VAL A 114 17.28 -2.84 1.63
N GLY A 115 17.74 -1.71 1.15
CA GLY A 115 19.11 -1.24 1.40
C GLY A 115 19.24 0.27 1.27
N PHE A 116 20.35 0.80 1.73
CA PHE A 116 20.73 2.18 1.50
C PHE A 116 21.75 2.22 0.36
N VAL A 117 21.59 3.17 -0.53
CA VAL A 117 22.46 3.38 -1.67
C VAL A 117 23.12 4.75 -1.60
N ALA A 118 24.36 4.84 -2.05
CA ALA A 118 25.05 6.09 -2.23
C ALA A 118 25.52 6.19 -3.68
N ARG A 119 25.52 7.40 -4.24
CA ARG A 119 26.04 7.61 -5.60
C ARG A 119 27.49 7.20 -5.68
N ALA A 120 27.88 6.52 -6.75
CA ALA A 120 29.26 6.19 -7.03
C ALA A 120 30.12 7.46 -7.02
N GLY A 121 31.29 7.41 -6.36
CA GLY A 121 32.18 8.56 -6.23
C GLY A 121 31.78 9.61 -5.18
N SER A 122 30.64 9.42 -4.46
CA SER A 122 30.21 10.35 -3.41
C SER A 122 31.13 10.39 -2.17
N GLY A 123 32.02 9.42 -2.03
CA GLY A 123 32.89 9.25 -0.84
C GLY A 123 32.17 8.64 0.37
N ILE A 124 30.88 8.36 0.29
CA ILE A 124 30.11 7.74 1.38
C ILE A 124 30.35 6.22 1.34
N LYS A 125 31.05 5.70 2.35
CA LYS A 125 31.37 4.27 2.53
C LYS A 125 31.00 3.76 3.92
N THR A 126 30.94 4.65 4.90
CA THR A 126 30.67 4.35 6.30
C THR A 126 29.57 5.25 6.85
N ALA A 127 29.06 4.92 8.03
CA ALA A 127 28.11 5.76 8.74
C ALA A 127 28.66 7.17 9.06
N GLN A 128 29.96 7.25 9.37
CA GLN A 128 30.63 8.52 9.69
C GLN A 128 30.64 9.47 8.49
N ASP A 129 30.73 8.95 7.27
CA ASP A 129 30.75 9.76 6.04
C ASP A 129 29.40 10.44 5.77
N CYS A 130 28.33 10.01 6.46
CA CYS A 130 27.01 10.61 6.35
C CYS A 130 26.87 11.93 7.11
N VAL A 131 27.80 12.26 8.02
CA VAL A 131 27.73 13.50 8.79
C VAL A 131 27.79 14.70 7.86
N GLY A 132 26.84 15.62 8.02
CA GLY A 132 26.70 16.82 7.19
C GLY A 132 26.12 16.56 5.79
N LYS A 133 25.87 15.31 5.41
CA LYS A 133 25.31 14.97 4.09
C LYS A 133 23.78 15.04 4.09
N LYS A 134 23.21 15.24 2.88
CA LYS A 134 21.78 15.12 2.64
C LYS A 134 21.44 13.67 2.33
N ILE A 135 20.51 13.11 3.08
CA ILE A 135 20.04 11.72 2.91
C ILE A 135 18.55 11.75 2.58
N GLY A 136 18.21 11.28 1.37
CA GLY A 136 16.82 11.14 0.93
C GLY A 136 16.15 9.96 1.61
N VAL A 137 14.94 10.19 2.13
CA VAL A 137 14.09 9.15 2.72
C VAL A 137 12.67 9.29 2.22
N PRO A 138 11.91 8.18 2.05
CA PRO A 138 10.55 8.22 1.49
C PRO A 138 9.49 8.72 2.50
N GLY A 139 9.95 9.40 3.54
CA GLY A 139 9.14 10.04 4.57
C GLY A 139 9.85 10.08 5.92
N LEU A 140 9.83 11.24 6.55
CA LEU A 140 10.32 11.40 7.92
C LEU A 140 9.45 10.59 8.88
N GLY A 141 10.05 9.83 9.78
CA GLY A 141 9.35 8.91 10.67
C GLY A 141 8.98 7.56 10.03
N ALA A 142 9.06 7.41 8.70
CA ALA A 142 8.80 6.13 8.04
C ALA A 142 9.93 5.11 8.27
N TYR A 143 9.67 3.85 7.93
CA TYR A 143 10.54 2.71 8.23
C TYR A 143 12.01 2.92 7.83
N LEU A 144 12.28 3.40 6.61
CA LEU A 144 13.66 3.61 6.16
C LEU A 144 14.35 4.74 6.92
N HIS A 145 13.65 5.82 7.26
CA HIS A 145 14.21 6.87 8.09
C HIS A 145 14.58 6.36 9.49
N VAL A 146 13.67 5.63 10.14
CA VAL A 146 13.92 5.08 11.48
C VAL A 146 15.06 4.06 11.45
N SER A 147 15.09 3.18 10.44
CA SER A 147 16.14 2.18 10.27
C SER A 147 17.50 2.80 10.02
N PHE A 148 17.57 3.87 9.20
CA PHE A 148 18.82 4.58 8.94
C PHE A 148 19.36 5.25 10.22
N ARG A 149 18.50 5.91 10.99
CA ARG A 149 18.88 6.50 12.28
C ARG A 149 19.38 5.43 13.27
N ALA A 150 18.73 4.28 13.31
CA ALA A 150 19.16 3.15 14.13
C ALA A 150 20.55 2.65 13.70
N TRP A 151 20.79 2.51 12.40
CA TRP A 151 22.10 2.14 11.86
C TRP A 151 23.20 3.15 12.22
N LEU A 152 22.94 4.46 12.06
CA LEU A 152 23.88 5.51 12.49
C LEU A 152 24.21 5.39 13.97
N LYS A 153 23.16 5.23 14.82
CA LYS A 153 23.33 5.10 16.27
C LYS A 153 24.17 3.87 16.66
N LEU A 154 23.91 2.72 16.01
CA LEU A 154 24.72 1.50 16.23
C LEU A 154 26.17 1.66 15.80
N ALA A 155 26.45 2.51 14.82
CA ALA A 155 27.80 2.86 14.39
C ALA A 155 28.42 4.00 15.21
N GLY A 156 27.79 4.44 16.29
CA GLY A 156 28.30 5.53 17.15
C GLY A 156 28.18 6.94 16.52
N VAL A 157 27.35 7.11 15.49
CA VAL A 157 27.14 8.38 14.79
C VAL A 157 25.89 9.06 15.31
N ASP A 158 26.00 10.32 15.67
CA ASP A 158 24.88 11.17 16.04
C ASP A 158 24.08 11.55 14.77
N TYR A 159 22.88 10.97 14.64
CA TYR A 159 22.01 11.19 13.48
C TYR A 159 21.50 12.63 13.36
N SER A 160 21.55 13.44 14.44
CA SER A 160 21.18 14.87 14.38
C SER A 160 22.12 15.69 13.50
N LYS A 161 23.30 15.15 13.21
CA LYS A 161 24.31 15.74 12.32
C LYS A 161 24.13 15.35 10.86
N VAL A 162 23.08 14.62 10.52
CA VAL A 162 22.72 14.20 9.15
C VAL A 162 21.49 14.97 8.71
N ASN A 163 21.51 15.50 7.49
CA ASN A 163 20.39 16.28 6.95
C ASN A 163 19.42 15.35 6.21
N PHE A 164 18.36 14.89 6.88
CA PHE A 164 17.32 14.11 6.23
C PHE A 164 16.40 15.00 5.41
N ILE A 165 16.14 14.59 4.18
CA ILE A 165 15.18 15.23 3.27
C ILE A 165 14.16 14.20 2.77
N GLU A 166 12.92 14.64 2.58
CA GLU A 166 11.90 13.77 2.00
C GLU A 166 12.06 13.71 0.49
N ALA A 167 12.14 12.50 -0.04
CA ALA A 167 12.14 12.20 -1.45
C ALA A 167 11.32 10.95 -1.69
N SER A 168 10.41 10.97 -2.67
CA SER A 168 9.66 9.77 -3.04
C SER A 168 10.59 8.72 -3.65
N PHE A 169 10.23 7.43 -3.60
CA PHE A 169 11.07 6.36 -4.14
C PHE A 169 11.54 6.58 -5.59
N PRO A 170 10.70 7.06 -6.54
CA PRO A 170 11.16 7.35 -7.89
C PRO A 170 12.28 8.41 -7.97
N GLN A 171 12.39 9.29 -6.98
CA GLN A 171 13.40 10.35 -6.95
C GLN A 171 14.74 9.90 -6.32
N HIS A 172 14.83 8.68 -5.79
CA HIS A 172 16.07 8.18 -5.18
C HIS A 172 17.15 7.80 -6.19
N GLY A 173 16.79 7.67 -7.48
CA GLY A 173 17.73 7.37 -8.56
C GLY A 173 18.41 8.60 -9.18
N ASP A 174 17.92 9.79 -8.88
CA ASP A 174 18.43 11.07 -9.39
C ASP A 174 19.51 11.65 -8.45
#